data_171333fcbed719b2d54787f565dfeb60
#
_entry.id   171333fcbed719b2d54787f565dfeb60
#
_cell.length_a   1.000
_cell.length_b   1.000
_cell.length_c   1.000
_cell.angle_alpha   90.00
_cell.angle_beta   90.00
_cell.angle_gamma   90.00
#
_symmetry.space_group_name_H-M   'P 1'
#
loop_
_entity.id
_entity.type
_entity.pdbx_description
1 polymer ?
#
loop_
_entity_poly.entity_id
_entity_poly.type
_entity_poly.pdbx_seq_one_letter_code
_entity_poly.pdbx_strand_id
1 'polypeptide(L)'
;HEGRDTRFVLDHCGNGDPKAFNPKLGPGLKRSCTVDEWKRGIDAVAAARTDVMCKISGIVAFVPPGKWHAEDLAPVVNHCLDAFGPDRVFFGGDWPVCLLGSPALAWVTALKQIIASRPAGEQRKLWSLNAIRFYGLKV
;
A
#
# COMPACT_ATOMS: atom_id res chain seq x y z
N HIS A 1 -4.24 10.27 30.74
CA HIS A 1 -4.64 10.93 29.54
C HIS A 1 -3.87 10.39 28.35
N GLU A 2 -4.11 9.56 27.85
CA GLU A 2 -5.11 9.23 27.04
C GLU A 2 -4.84 9.61 25.61
N GLY A 3 -3.98 8.95 24.94
CA GLY A 3 -3.65 8.94 23.51
C GLY A 3 -4.82 9.05 22.52
N ARG A 4 -5.83 9.86 22.83
CA ARG A 4 -7.01 10.03 22.00
C ARG A 4 -6.75 10.81 20.74
N ASP A 5 -5.65 11.59 20.70
CA ASP A 5 -5.28 12.39 19.55
C ASP A 5 -4.15 11.77 18.72
N THR A 6 -3.67 10.59 19.08
CA THR A 6 -2.63 9.89 18.32
C THR A 6 -3.24 9.28 17.06
N ARG A 7 -2.78 9.77 15.92
CA ARG A 7 -3.14 9.26 14.60
C ARG A 7 -2.19 8.14 14.20
N PHE A 8 -2.73 7.08 13.62
CA PHE A 8 -1.96 5.90 13.24
C PHE A 8 -1.96 5.71 11.73
N VAL A 9 -0.80 5.31 11.21
CA VAL A 9 -0.63 4.88 9.82
C VAL A 9 -0.01 3.51 9.80
N LEU A 10 -0.65 2.59 9.10
CA LEU A 10 -0.03 1.32 8.71
C LEU A 10 0.81 1.58 7.46
N ASP A 11 2.12 1.59 7.62
CA ASP A 11 3.03 1.84 6.50
C ASP A 11 3.17 0.64 5.56
N HIS A 12 3.48 0.94 4.31
CA HIS A 12 3.95 -0.02 3.30
C HIS A 12 3.03 -1.23 3.11
N CYS A 13 1.70 -0.98 3.05
CA CYS A 13 0.71 -2.06 2.93
C CYS A 13 0.91 -3.16 4.01
N GLY A 14 1.32 -2.80 5.24
CA GLY A 14 1.67 -3.78 6.27
C GLY A 14 2.76 -4.74 5.81
N ASN A 15 3.68 -4.26 4.99
CA ASN A 15 4.74 -5.05 4.36
C ASN A 15 4.25 -6.26 3.53
N GLY A 16 3.14 -6.17 2.83
CA GLY A 16 2.69 -7.19 1.87
C GLY A 16 3.78 -7.51 0.84
N ASP A 17 4.13 -8.77 0.67
CA ASP A 17 5.21 -9.18 -0.24
C ASP A 17 4.64 -9.69 -1.58
N PRO A 18 4.81 -8.97 -2.71
CA PRO A 18 4.33 -9.43 -4.01
C PRO A 18 4.86 -10.79 -4.42
N LYS A 19 6.08 -11.16 -3.99
CA LYS A 19 6.68 -12.47 -4.28
C LYS A 19 5.96 -13.62 -3.59
N ALA A 20 5.29 -13.36 -2.47
CA ALA A 20 4.45 -14.37 -1.82
C ALA A 20 3.17 -14.69 -2.63
N PHE A 21 2.69 -13.72 -3.43
CA PHE A 21 1.55 -13.89 -4.34
C PHE A 21 1.98 -14.45 -5.71
N ASN A 22 3.18 -14.10 -6.18
CA ASN A 22 3.74 -14.59 -7.44
C ASN A 22 5.17 -15.12 -7.24
N PRO A 23 5.35 -16.43 -6.99
CA PRO A 23 6.68 -17.04 -6.80
C PRO A 23 7.62 -16.91 -8.00
N LYS A 24 7.12 -16.60 -9.21
CA LYS A 24 7.95 -16.35 -10.40
C LYS A 24 8.85 -15.12 -10.26
N LEU A 25 8.50 -14.20 -9.37
CA LEU A 25 9.32 -13.04 -9.04
C LEU A 25 10.57 -13.37 -8.20
N GLY A 26 10.72 -14.62 -7.78
CA GLY A 26 11.82 -15.09 -6.96
C GLY A 26 11.38 -15.46 -5.54
N PRO A 27 12.32 -15.89 -4.69
CA PRO A 27 12.00 -16.27 -3.33
C PRO A 27 11.45 -15.07 -2.57
N GLY A 28 10.31 -15.26 -1.92
CA GLY A 28 9.76 -14.27 -0.99
C GLY A 28 10.73 -13.99 0.17
N LEU A 29 10.50 -12.90 0.85
CA LEU A 29 11.23 -12.62 2.09
C LEU A 29 10.98 -13.77 3.07
N LYS A 30 11.98 -14.15 3.84
CA LYS A 30 11.79 -15.04 5.00
C LYS A 30 10.92 -14.31 6.02
N ARG A 31 9.62 -14.52 5.93
CA ARG A 31 8.62 -13.89 6.80
C ARG A 31 8.04 -14.92 7.77
N SER A 32 7.63 -14.39 8.88
CA SER A 32 6.93 -15.17 9.91
C SER A 32 5.45 -15.43 9.57
N CYS A 33 4.91 -14.88 8.45
CA CYS A 33 3.50 -15.02 8.10
C CYS A 33 3.28 -15.40 6.63
N THR A 34 2.23 -16.17 6.39
CA THR A 34 1.71 -16.54 5.06
C THR A 34 0.90 -15.38 4.45
N VAL A 35 0.53 -15.52 3.16
CA VAL A 35 -0.38 -14.57 2.48
C VAL A 35 -1.71 -14.44 3.24
N ASP A 36 -2.28 -15.56 3.68
CA ASP A 36 -3.56 -15.56 4.38
C ASP A 36 -3.47 -14.93 5.77
N GLU A 37 -2.36 -15.13 6.47
CA GLU A 37 -2.11 -14.46 7.75
C GLU A 37 -1.92 -12.96 7.57
N TRP A 38 -1.20 -12.54 6.51
CA TRP A 38 -1.06 -11.13 6.18
C TRP A 38 -2.43 -10.50 5.87
N LYS A 39 -3.26 -11.14 5.02
CA LYS A 39 -4.61 -10.67 4.72
C LYS A 39 -5.46 -10.51 5.97
N ARG A 40 -5.52 -11.56 6.80
CA ARG A 40 -6.26 -11.49 8.08
C ARG A 40 -5.76 -10.37 8.98
N GLY A 41 -4.45 -10.13 9.02
CA GLY A 41 -3.86 -9.03 9.78
C GLY A 41 -4.30 -7.66 9.26
N ILE A 42 -4.29 -7.45 7.95
CA ILE A 42 -4.79 -6.22 7.30
C ILE A 42 -6.27 -6.01 7.64
N ASP A 43 -7.10 -7.02 7.45
CA ASP A 43 -8.53 -6.97 7.70
C ASP A 43 -8.82 -6.67 9.18
N ALA A 44 -8.10 -7.32 10.09
CA ALA A 44 -8.24 -7.10 11.53
C ALA A 44 -7.89 -5.66 11.95
N VAL A 45 -6.79 -5.10 11.42
CA VAL A 45 -6.41 -3.70 11.69
C VAL A 45 -7.45 -2.73 11.14
N ALA A 46 -7.90 -2.96 9.91
CA ALA A 46 -8.91 -2.12 9.25
C ALA A 46 -10.25 -2.13 9.99
N ALA A 47 -10.65 -3.29 10.56
CA ALA A 47 -11.91 -3.45 11.29
C ALA A 47 -11.83 -2.93 12.73
N ALA A 48 -10.69 -3.15 13.41
CA ALA A 48 -10.54 -2.82 14.82
C ALA A 48 -10.51 -1.31 15.10
N ARG A 49 -10.04 -0.50 14.13
CA ARG A 49 -9.89 0.95 14.30
C ARG A 49 -10.27 1.69 13.02
N THR A 50 -11.22 2.60 13.14
CA THR A 50 -11.67 3.45 12.02
C THR A 50 -10.78 4.69 11.80
N ASP A 51 -9.86 4.97 12.71
CA ASP A 51 -8.94 6.11 12.68
C ASP A 51 -7.53 5.76 12.15
N VAL A 52 -7.28 4.47 11.83
CA VAL A 52 -6.01 4.03 11.21
C VAL A 52 -6.09 4.21 9.70
N MET A 53 -5.06 4.86 9.16
CA MET A 53 -4.84 4.97 7.72
C MET A 53 -3.90 3.86 7.23
N CYS A 54 -4.00 3.50 5.94
CA CYS A 54 -3.04 2.61 5.30
C CYS A 54 -2.29 3.36 4.19
N LYS A 55 -0.97 3.31 4.24
CA LYS A 55 -0.12 3.89 3.19
C LYS A 55 0.15 2.86 2.10
N ILE A 56 -0.27 3.17 0.88
CA ILE A 56 0.03 2.38 -0.32
C ILE A 56 1.42 2.77 -0.81
N SER A 57 2.42 2.04 -0.34
CA SER A 57 3.85 2.34 -0.55
C SER A 57 4.72 1.11 -0.30
N GLY A 58 6.02 1.21 -0.55
CA GLY A 58 7.07 0.31 -0.07
C GLY A 58 7.17 -1.05 -0.76
N ILE A 59 6.07 -1.60 -1.27
CA ILE A 59 6.02 -2.98 -1.79
C ILE A 59 6.87 -3.19 -3.04
N VAL A 60 7.11 -2.14 -3.82
CA VAL A 60 7.94 -2.20 -5.02
C VAL A 60 9.42 -2.49 -4.71
N ALA A 61 9.87 -2.17 -3.51
CA ALA A 61 11.23 -2.47 -3.07
C ALA A 61 11.50 -3.98 -2.91
N PHE A 62 10.46 -4.81 -2.85
CA PHE A 62 10.57 -6.25 -2.65
C PHE A 62 10.65 -7.04 -3.96
N VAL A 63 10.38 -6.42 -5.10
CA VAL A 63 10.37 -7.09 -6.41
C VAL A 63 11.70 -6.93 -7.15
N PRO A 64 12.09 -7.90 -8.01
CA PRO A 64 13.33 -7.82 -8.76
C PRO A 64 13.27 -6.70 -9.81
N PRO A 65 14.27 -5.81 -9.87
CA PRO A 65 14.28 -4.68 -10.81
C PRO A 65 14.06 -5.11 -12.27
N GLY A 66 13.14 -4.46 -12.97
CA GLY A 66 12.86 -4.70 -14.38
C GLY A 66 12.22 -6.05 -14.73
N LYS A 67 11.80 -6.82 -13.72
CA LYS A 67 11.21 -8.16 -13.92
C LYS A 67 9.80 -8.30 -13.32
N TRP A 68 9.11 -7.21 -13.11
CA TRP A 68 7.78 -7.19 -12.53
C TRP A 68 6.84 -6.29 -13.35
N HIS A 69 5.55 -6.51 -13.20
CA HIS A 69 4.47 -5.76 -13.84
C HIS A 69 3.45 -5.29 -12.79
N ALA A 70 2.52 -4.43 -13.19
CA ALA A 70 1.48 -3.91 -12.30
C ALA A 70 0.64 -5.05 -11.67
N GLU A 71 0.38 -6.09 -12.44
CA GLU A 71 -0.39 -7.28 -12.01
C GLU A 71 0.27 -8.01 -10.84
N ASP A 72 1.59 -7.95 -10.71
CA ASP A 72 2.32 -8.58 -9.61
C ASP A 72 2.13 -7.85 -8.29
N LEU A 73 1.91 -6.53 -8.35
CA LEU A 73 1.68 -5.67 -7.18
C LEU A 73 0.18 -5.58 -6.83
N ALA A 74 -0.69 -5.80 -7.82
CA ALA A 74 -2.13 -5.61 -7.70
C ALA A 74 -2.78 -6.39 -6.54
N PRO A 75 -2.43 -7.65 -6.24
CA PRO A 75 -3.04 -8.38 -5.13
C PRO A 75 -2.81 -7.71 -3.77
N VAL A 76 -1.61 -7.18 -3.51
CA VAL A 76 -1.29 -6.47 -2.26
C VAL A 76 -2.03 -5.14 -2.20
N VAL A 77 -1.94 -4.35 -3.29
CA VAL A 77 -2.57 -3.03 -3.36
C VAL A 77 -4.07 -3.14 -3.19
N ASN A 78 -4.74 -3.98 -3.99
CA ASN A 78 -6.19 -4.09 -3.97
C ASN A 78 -6.71 -4.59 -2.62
N HIS A 79 -6.06 -5.57 -1.99
CA HIS A 79 -6.48 -6.03 -0.67
C HIS A 79 -6.48 -4.88 0.37
N CYS A 80 -5.43 -4.05 0.38
CA CYS A 80 -5.37 -2.90 1.28
C CYS A 80 -6.45 -1.85 0.95
N LEU A 81 -6.67 -1.55 -0.35
CA LEU A 81 -7.69 -0.59 -0.78
C LEU A 81 -9.10 -1.05 -0.38
N ASP A 82 -9.39 -2.35 -0.53
CA ASP A 82 -10.69 -2.92 -0.23
C ASP A 82 -10.93 -3.01 1.30
N ALA A 83 -9.92 -3.39 2.07
CA ALA A 83 -10.02 -3.51 3.52
C ALA A 83 -10.19 -2.15 4.22
N PHE A 84 -9.43 -1.13 3.82
CA PHE A 84 -9.47 0.20 4.45
C PHE A 84 -10.51 1.13 3.83
N GLY A 85 -10.92 0.87 2.58
CA GLY A 85 -11.82 1.73 1.84
C GLY A 85 -11.18 3.05 1.38
N PRO A 86 -11.90 3.83 0.53
CA PRO A 86 -11.32 4.96 -0.19
C PRO A 86 -10.92 6.15 0.69
N ASP A 87 -11.44 6.23 1.91
CA ASP A 87 -11.20 7.37 2.81
C ASP A 87 -10.03 7.16 3.77
N ARG A 88 -9.49 5.93 3.85
CA ARG A 88 -8.43 5.58 4.80
C ARG A 88 -7.15 5.05 4.14
N VAL A 89 -6.93 5.41 2.89
CA VAL A 89 -5.73 5.05 2.13
C VAL A 89 -5.09 6.27 1.52
N PHE A 90 -3.76 6.32 1.44
CA PHE A 90 -3.03 7.32 0.66
C PHE A 90 -1.73 6.79 0.11
N PHE A 91 -1.30 7.38 -1.00
CA PHE A 91 -0.06 7.03 -1.70
C PHE A 91 1.18 7.46 -0.93
N GLY A 92 2.24 6.65 -1.02
CA GLY A 92 3.60 7.00 -0.65
C GLY A 92 4.62 6.53 -1.67
N GLY A 93 5.56 7.39 -2.04
CA GLY A 93 6.63 7.05 -3.00
C GLY A 93 7.69 6.13 -2.42
N ASP A 94 7.88 6.18 -1.10
CA ASP A 94 8.93 5.45 -0.37
C ASP A 94 10.34 5.69 -0.95
N TRP A 95 10.55 6.89 -1.49
CA TRP A 95 11.86 7.26 -2.01
C TRP A 95 12.82 7.57 -0.85
N PRO A 96 14.10 7.12 -0.88
CA PRO A 96 14.76 6.42 -2.01
C PRO A 96 14.64 4.90 -1.98
N VAL A 97 13.98 4.29 -1.01
CA VAL A 97 13.91 2.83 -0.82
C VAL A 97 13.23 2.12 -2.00
N CYS A 98 12.24 2.75 -2.64
CA CYS A 98 11.60 2.21 -3.84
C CYS A 98 12.61 1.89 -4.96
N LEU A 99 13.77 2.57 -5.01
CA LEU A 99 14.79 2.35 -6.02
C LEU A 99 15.44 0.95 -5.95
N LEU A 100 15.26 0.23 -4.86
CA LEU A 100 15.70 -1.17 -4.75
C LEU A 100 14.99 -2.09 -5.74
N GLY A 101 13.76 -1.76 -6.13
CA GLY A 101 12.97 -2.55 -7.08
C GLY A 101 12.58 -1.79 -8.35
N SER A 102 12.53 -0.44 -8.30
CA SER A 102 12.00 0.34 -9.42
C SER A 102 12.34 1.82 -9.33
N PRO A 103 12.53 2.51 -10.48
CA PRO A 103 12.43 3.97 -10.52
C PRO A 103 11.05 4.42 -10.01
N ALA A 104 11.01 5.55 -9.28
CA ALA A 104 9.77 6.07 -8.68
C ALA A 104 8.65 6.27 -9.70
N LEU A 105 8.98 6.72 -10.92
CA LEU A 105 7.99 6.90 -11.99
C LEU A 105 7.34 5.58 -12.42
N ALA A 106 8.11 4.49 -12.47
CA ALA A 106 7.54 3.18 -12.81
C ALA A 106 6.58 2.67 -11.72
N TRP A 107 6.89 2.91 -10.44
CA TRP A 107 5.97 2.63 -9.34
C TRP A 107 4.67 3.42 -9.47
N VAL A 108 4.75 4.72 -9.70
CA VAL A 108 3.57 5.58 -9.93
C VAL A 108 2.74 5.08 -11.13
N THR A 109 3.41 4.72 -12.23
CA THR A 109 2.74 4.21 -13.43
C THR A 109 2.01 2.89 -13.16
N ALA A 110 2.65 1.96 -12.46
CA ALA A 110 2.02 0.69 -12.09
C ALA A 110 0.80 0.90 -11.18
N LEU A 111 0.91 1.77 -10.17
CA LEU A 111 -0.23 2.07 -9.31
C LEU A 111 -1.39 2.70 -10.09
N LYS A 112 -1.12 3.61 -11.05
CA LYS A 112 -2.17 4.15 -11.94
C LYS A 112 -2.88 3.04 -12.72
N GLN A 113 -2.17 2.06 -13.23
CA GLN A 113 -2.75 0.91 -13.93
C GLN A 113 -3.63 0.07 -12.99
N ILE A 114 -3.15 -0.25 -11.80
CA ILE A 114 -3.88 -1.06 -10.80
C ILE A 114 -5.22 -0.42 -10.42
N ILE A 115 -5.24 0.90 -10.26
CA ILE A 115 -6.44 1.61 -9.80
C ILE A 115 -7.29 2.20 -10.94
N ALA A 116 -6.94 1.94 -12.19
CA ALA A 116 -7.59 2.58 -13.36
C ALA A 116 -9.11 2.37 -13.42
N SER A 117 -9.61 1.24 -12.94
CA SER A 117 -11.04 0.93 -12.89
C SER A 117 -11.79 1.54 -11.68
N ARG A 118 -11.08 2.09 -10.70
CA ARG A 118 -11.69 2.69 -9.52
C ARG A 118 -12.25 4.09 -9.85
N PRO A 119 -13.32 4.52 -9.16
CA PRO A 119 -13.90 5.84 -9.39
C PRO A 119 -12.87 6.97 -9.27
N ALA A 120 -12.94 7.98 -10.14
CA ALA A 120 -11.99 9.09 -10.17
C ALA A 120 -11.87 9.83 -8.83
N GLY A 121 -12.98 9.91 -8.07
CA GLY A 121 -12.98 10.48 -6.72
C GLY A 121 -12.11 9.71 -5.73
N GLU A 122 -12.16 8.36 -5.78
CA GLU A 122 -11.33 7.49 -4.95
C GLU A 122 -9.85 7.60 -5.34
N GLN A 123 -9.56 7.65 -6.63
CA GLN A 123 -8.20 7.86 -7.12
C GLN A 123 -7.60 9.18 -6.59
N ARG A 124 -8.36 10.29 -6.64
CA ARG A 124 -7.89 11.57 -6.07
C ARG A 124 -7.65 11.51 -4.57
N LYS A 125 -8.52 10.81 -3.82
CA LYS A 125 -8.34 10.57 -2.39
C LYS A 125 -7.03 9.84 -2.11
N LEU A 126 -6.78 8.75 -2.84
CA LEU A 126 -5.55 7.97 -2.72
C LEU A 126 -4.30 8.79 -3.03
N TRP A 127 -4.31 9.57 -4.13
CA TRP A 127 -3.13 10.30 -4.56
C TRP A 127 -2.75 11.46 -3.64
N SER A 128 -3.73 12.18 -3.08
CA SER A 128 -3.41 13.40 -2.33
C SER A 128 -4.41 13.77 -1.23
N LEU A 129 -5.73 13.71 -1.48
CA LEU A 129 -6.71 14.34 -0.59
C LEU A 129 -6.69 13.75 0.82
N ASN A 130 -6.52 12.44 0.95
CA ASN A 130 -6.45 11.79 2.25
C ASN A 130 -5.16 12.16 3.00
N ALA A 131 -4.02 12.27 2.31
CA ALA A 131 -2.76 12.71 2.92
C ALA A 131 -2.86 14.18 3.38
N ILE A 132 -3.42 15.07 2.54
CA ILE A 132 -3.68 16.47 2.89
C ILE A 132 -4.50 16.56 4.17
N ARG A 133 -5.61 15.83 4.23
CA ARG A 133 -6.49 15.79 5.41
C ARG A 133 -5.77 15.21 6.63
N PHE A 134 -5.11 14.08 6.47
CA PHE A 134 -4.47 13.38 7.59
C PHE A 134 -3.31 14.16 8.19
N TYR A 135 -2.46 14.75 7.38
CA TYR A 135 -1.30 15.52 7.83
C TYR A 135 -1.61 17.01 8.07
N GLY A 136 -2.81 17.48 7.74
CA GLY A 136 -3.18 18.90 7.89
C GLY A 136 -2.37 19.80 6.97
N LEU A 137 -2.08 19.35 5.74
CA LEU A 137 -1.25 20.11 4.81
C LEU A 137 -2.02 21.34 4.28
N LYS A 138 -1.34 22.47 4.21
CA LYS A 138 -1.82 23.68 3.54
C LYS A 138 -1.33 23.65 2.09
N VAL A 139 -2.25 23.52 1.15
CA VAL A 139 -2.00 23.45 -0.31
C VAL A 139 -2.81 24.51 -1.01
#